data_869ce967978dd2dafb47d3177dc1f70f
#
_entry.id   869ce967978dd2dafb47d3177dc1f70f
#
_cell.length_a   1.000
_cell.length_b   1.000
_cell.length_c   1.000
_cell.angle_alpha   90.00
_cell.angle_beta   90.00
_cell.angle_gamma   90.00
#
_symmetry.space_group_name_H-M   'P 1'
#
loop_
_entity.id
_entity.type
_entity.pdbx_description
1 polymer ?
#
loop_
_entity_poly.entity_id
_entity_poly.type
_entity_poly.pdbx_seq_one_letter_code
_entity_poly.pdbx_strand_id
1 'polypeptide(L)' 'MFELSDTDLRRLVRFVIQHRGPDLCRSDFNEHVLNLFEDIPGLGLLSSQTNLDYLNILWSLYRDYLDRNR' A
#
# COMPACT_ATOMS: atom_id res chain seq x y z
N MET A 1 -17.66 6.70 -6.99
CA MET A 1 -16.95 6.01 -5.90
C MET A 1 -15.56 5.65 -6.38
N PHE A 2 -14.53 6.03 -5.62
CA PHE A 2 -13.16 5.68 -5.97
C PHE A 2 -12.83 4.29 -5.41
N GLU A 3 -12.27 3.43 -6.25
CA GLU A 3 -11.91 2.08 -5.87
C GLU A 3 -10.62 1.68 -6.55
N LEU A 4 -9.70 1.10 -5.78
CA LEU A 4 -8.43 0.63 -6.31
C LEU A 4 -8.59 -0.79 -6.88
N SER A 5 -8.12 -0.99 -8.10
CA SER A 5 -8.07 -2.32 -8.71
C SER A 5 -6.86 -3.11 -8.19
N ASP A 6 -6.84 -4.42 -8.45
CA ASP A 6 -5.69 -5.26 -8.10
C ASP A 6 -4.41 -4.74 -8.74
N THR A 7 -4.49 -4.26 -9.97
CA THR A 7 -3.34 -3.70 -10.67
C THR A 7 -2.82 -2.46 -9.94
N ASP A 8 -3.72 -1.59 -9.49
CA ASP A 8 -3.33 -0.39 -8.74
C ASP A 8 -2.67 -0.74 -7.42
N LEU A 9 -3.23 -1.72 -6.71
CA LEU A 9 -2.66 -2.17 -5.44
C LEU A 9 -1.25 -2.74 -5.62
N ARG A 10 -1.05 -3.53 -6.67
CA ARG A 10 0.27 -4.09 -6.97
C ARG A 10 1.27 -3.01 -7.34
N ARG A 11 0.83 -1.99 -8.08
CA ARG A 11 1.70 -0.86 -8.41
C ARG A 11 2.15 -0.11 -7.16
N LEU A 12 1.25 0.09 -6.21
CA LEU A 12 1.58 0.73 -4.95
C LEU A 12 2.63 -0.07 -4.19
N VAL A 13 2.46 -1.39 -4.12
CA VAL A 13 3.43 -2.27 -3.45
C VAL A 13 4.81 -2.16 -4.11
N ARG A 14 4.86 -2.22 -5.44
CA ARG A 14 6.12 -2.08 -6.17
C ARG A 14 6.76 -0.72 -5.92
N PHE A 15 5.94 0.32 -5.88
CA PHE A 15 6.43 1.66 -5.61
C PHE A 15 7.08 1.75 -4.23
N VAL A 16 6.43 1.15 -3.23
CA VAL A 16 6.98 1.11 -1.86
C VAL A 16 8.34 0.40 -1.87
N ILE A 17 8.43 -0.75 -2.51
CA ILE A 17 9.67 -1.52 -2.56
C ILE A 17 10.79 -0.73 -3.24
N GLN A 18 10.46 -0.04 -4.33
CA GLN A 18 11.45 0.74 -5.06
C GLN A 18 11.97 1.94 -4.25
N HIS A 19 11.11 2.55 -3.45
CA HIS A 19 11.47 3.77 -2.72
C HIS A 19 11.99 3.51 -1.32
N ARG A 20 11.48 2.48 -0.65
CA ARG A 20 11.83 2.20 0.74
C ARG A 20 12.56 0.87 0.94
N GLY A 21 12.58 0.03 -0.09
CA GLY A 21 13.24 -1.26 -0.03
C GLY A 21 12.38 -2.35 0.62
N PRO A 22 12.94 -3.57 0.73
CA PRO A 22 12.16 -4.73 1.17
C PRO A 22 12.12 -4.95 2.68
N ASP A 23 12.72 -4.07 3.48
CA ASP A 23 12.92 -4.30 4.90
C ASP A 23 12.03 -3.44 5.81
N LEU A 24 10.88 -2.99 5.30
CA LEU A 24 9.99 -2.17 6.10
C LEU A 24 9.23 -3.01 7.14
N CYS A 25 9.14 -2.50 8.36
CA CYS A 25 8.21 -3.06 9.34
C CYS A 25 6.80 -2.56 9.04
N ARG A 26 5.80 -3.17 9.70
CA ARG A 26 4.40 -2.84 9.46
C ARG A 26 4.11 -1.35 9.72
N SER A 27 4.69 -0.80 10.76
CA SER A 27 4.46 0.61 11.13
C SER A 27 4.99 1.55 10.03
N ASP A 28 6.22 1.33 9.59
CA ASP A 28 6.83 2.15 8.55
C ASP A 28 6.09 1.99 7.22
N PHE A 29 5.68 0.77 6.90
CA PHE A 29 4.91 0.49 5.70
C PHE A 29 3.59 1.26 5.70
N ASN A 30 2.85 1.19 6.79
CA ASN A 30 1.57 1.89 6.91
C ASN A 30 1.74 3.39 6.75
N GLU A 31 2.74 3.97 7.40
CA GLU A 31 3.02 5.40 7.32
C GLU A 31 3.33 5.82 5.89
N HIS A 32 4.17 5.06 5.20
CA HIS A 32 4.53 5.37 3.83
C HIS A 32 3.33 5.27 2.88
N VAL A 33 2.52 4.22 3.03
CA VAL A 33 1.34 4.02 2.20
C VAL A 33 0.31 5.12 2.45
N LEU A 34 0.11 5.53 3.70
CA LEU A 34 -0.82 6.62 4.00
C LEU A 34 -0.37 7.93 3.34
N ASN A 35 0.92 8.20 3.31
CA ASN A 35 1.45 9.36 2.60
C ASN A 35 1.19 9.27 1.10
N LEU A 36 1.31 8.09 0.52
CA LEU A 36 0.97 7.88 -0.88
C LEU A 36 -0.51 8.11 -1.16
N PHE A 37 -1.37 7.70 -0.24
CA PHE A 37 -2.81 7.91 -0.39
C PHE A 37 -3.16 9.40 -0.42
N GLU A 38 -2.45 10.22 0.34
CA GLU A 38 -2.68 11.67 0.33
C GLU A 38 -2.37 12.28 -1.03
N ASP A 39 -1.42 11.70 -1.76
CA ASP A 39 -1.04 12.18 -3.09
C ASP A 39 -1.98 11.71 -4.20
N ILE A 40 -2.83 10.72 -3.93
CA ILE A 40 -3.78 10.21 -4.92
C ILE A 40 -5.11 10.92 -4.77
N PRO A 41 -5.59 11.64 -5.81
CA PRO A 41 -6.88 12.34 -5.73
C PRO A 41 -8.01 11.38 -5.40
N GLY A 42 -8.83 11.75 -4.43
CA GLY A 42 -9.98 10.96 -4.00
C GLY A 42 -9.71 10.00 -2.86
N LEU A 43 -8.49 9.52 -2.69
CA LEU A 43 -8.19 8.57 -1.60
C LEU A 43 -8.19 9.23 -0.23
N GLY A 44 -7.81 10.50 -0.15
CA GLY A 44 -7.85 11.23 1.11
C GLY A 44 -9.25 11.43 1.67
N LEU A 45 -10.28 11.20 0.85
CA LEU A 45 -11.67 11.32 1.25
C LEU A 45 -12.28 10.01 1.74
N LEU A 46 -11.53 8.92 1.69
CA LEU A 46 -12.01 7.62 2.15
C LEU A 46 -12.06 7.57 3.67
N SER A 47 -13.00 6.75 4.19
CA SER A 47 -13.10 6.56 5.62
C SER A 47 -11.86 5.86 6.17
N SER A 48 -11.63 6.01 7.48
CA SER A 48 -10.51 5.32 8.14
C SER A 48 -10.63 3.80 8.00
N GLN A 49 -11.84 3.28 8.02
CA GLN A 49 -12.09 1.84 7.87
C GLN A 49 -11.63 1.36 6.48
N THR A 50 -11.98 2.10 5.44
CA THR A 50 -11.58 1.75 4.08
C THR A 50 -10.06 1.80 3.93
N ASN A 51 -9.42 2.80 4.51
CA ASN A 51 -7.96 2.91 4.49
C ASN A 51 -7.30 1.71 5.18
N LEU A 52 -7.84 1.29 6.32
CA LEU A 52 -7.32 0.12 7.02
C LEU A 52 -7.46 -1.15 6.18
N ASP A 53 -8.58 -1.31 5.48
CA ASP A 53 -8.78 -2.46 4.60
C ASP A 53 -7.73 -2.49 3.50
N TYR A 54 -7.48 -1.35 2.85
CA TYR A 54 -6.44 -1.26 1.83
C TYR A 54 -5.05 -1.52 2.40
N LEU A 55 -4.76 -1.01 3.60
CA LEU A 55 -3.46 -1.25 4.24
C LEU A 55 -3.25 -2.74 4.49
N ASN A 56 -4.27 -3.45 4.94
CA ASN A 56 -4.18 -4.89 5.17
C ASN A 56 -3.90 -5.65 3.87
N ILE A 57 -4.60 -5.30 2.80
CA ILE A 57 -4.41 -5.93 1.49
C ILE A 57 -3.00 -5.64 0.97
N LEU A 58 -2.58 -4.39 1.05
CA LEU A 58 -1.26 -3.98 0.57
C LEU A 58 -0.15 -4.66 1.34
N TRP A 59 -0.30 -4.79 2.66
CA TRP A 59 0.68 -5.49 3.48
C TRP A 59 0.80 -6.95 3.08
N SER A 60 -0.32 -7.63 2.84
CA SER A 60 -0.33 -9.02 2.37
C SER A 60 0.38 -9.14 1.03
N LEU A 61 0.10 -8.23 0.09
CA LEU A 61 0.77 -8.22 -1.22
C LEU A 61 2.26 -7.95 -1.10
N TYR A 62 2.65 -7.04 -0.21
CA TYR A 62 4.04 -6.71 0.04
C TYR A 62 4.80 -7.93 0.56
N ARG A 63 4.24 -8.62 1.53
CA ARG A 63 4.85 -9.83 2.09
C ARG A 63 4.93 -10.95 1.05
N ASP A 64 3.87 -11.14 0.28
CA ASP A 64 3.84 -12.15 -0.77
C ASP A 64 4.89 -11.87 -1.85
N TYR A 65 5.03 -10.62 -2.24
CA TYR A 65 6.03 -10.21 -3.22
C TYR A 65 7.45 -10.49 -2.73
N LEU A 66 7.75 -10.15 -1.47
CA LEU A 66 9.06 -10.39 -0.89
C LEU A 66 9.37 -11.89 -0.82
N ASP A 67 8.36 -12.69 -0.49
CA ASP A 67 8.52 -14.13 -0.38
C ASP A 67 8.85 -14.76 -1.73
N ARG A 68 8.22 -14.28 -2.80
CA ARG A 68 8.45 -14.78 -4.15
C ARG A 68 9.80 -14.36 -4.73
N ASN A 69 10.37 -13.27 -4.26
CA ASN A 69 11.61 -12.71 -4.81
C ASN A 69 12.82 -13.00 -3.93
N ARG A 70 12.74 -14.00 -3.11
CA ARG A 70 13.89 -14.46 -2.33
C ARG A 70 14.89 -15.21 -3.18
#